data_62cafb2b5076dcf424d923f59efdb6a2
#
_entry.id   62cafb2b5076dcf424d923f59efdb6a2
#
_cell.length_a   1.000
_cell.length_b   1.000
_cell.length_c   1.000
_cell.angle_alpha   90.00
_cell.angle_beta   90.00
_cell.angle_gamma   90.00
#
_symmetry.space_group_name_H-M   'P 1'
#
loop_
_entity.id
_entity.type
_entity.pdbx_description
1 polymer ?
#
loop_
_entity_poly.entity_id
_entity_poly.type
_entity_poly.pdbx_seq_one_letter_code
_entity_poly.pdbx_strand_id
1 'polypeptide(L)'
;MNATTYHPVSVTGKMSLKSRLSSLRFVLLLLLAQSSLADEMASDNFRLIELFTSHGCSSCPAAERLLGELLAEDKQLLALEFHVDYWDDLVHGSDGNFVDPFSDASYSMRQREYNVASLAGRPGVYTPQAVINGRFATVGSNRRDISRALTSTEPQSLKIRVDAGQTSDTLSVVVTGSAEQRAELAGINISVARYLDSATTSVTGGENRYKSLTNHRIVTSLTILGEVSEDNEMSFTLQKPAENEGCVVLVQEDASTPVYAANACP
;
A
#
# COMPACT_ATOMS: atom_id res chain seq x y z
N MET A 1 50.02 32.77 -73.92
CA MET A 1 48.70 32.81 -73.26
C MET A 1 48.29 31.37 -73.06
N ASN A 2 48.56 30.79 -71.89
CA ASN A 2 48.26 29.41 -71.63
C ASN A 2 46.97 29.30 -70.81
N ALA A 3 45.99 28.60 -71.32
CA ALA A 3 44.74 28.25 -70.65
C ALA A 3 44.93 26.94 -69.91
N THR A 4 44.80 26.98 -68.58
CA THR A 4 44.86 25.80 -67.73
C THR A 4 43.45 25.27 -67.53
N THR A 5 43.18 24.04 -67.95
CA THR A 5 41.94 23.31 -67.84
C THR A 5 41.87 22.61 -66.45
N TYR A 6 40.84 22.90 -65.63
CA TYR A 6 40.53 22.22 -64.37
C TYR A 6 39.60 21.03 -64.62
N HIS A 7 40.00 19.82 -64.15
CA HIS A 7 39.15 18.66 -64.08
C HIS A 7 38.55 18.48 -62.67
N PRO A 8 37.25 18.24 -62.48
CA PRO A 8 36.71 17.91 -61.18
C PRO A 8 36.86 16.42 -60.89
N VAL A 9 37.40 16.11 -59.70
CA VAL A 9 37.49 14.73 -59.17
C VAL A 9 36.15 14.42 -58.48
N SER A 10 35.43 13.44 -58.99
CA SER A 10 34.24 12.88 -58.38
C SER A 10 34.60 11.76 -57.40
N VAL A 11 34.36 11.95 -56.10
CA VAL A 11 34.51 10.93 -55.06
C VAL A 11 33.14 10.39 -54.71
N THR A 12 32.77 9.28 -55.31
CA THR A 12 31.57 8.51 -54.92
C THR A 12 31.95 7.47 -53.85
N GLY A 13 31.84 7.85 -52.56
CA GLY A 13 31.98 6.90 -51.45
C GLY A 13 30.71 6.06 -51.31
N LYS A 14 30.72 4.78 -51.68
CA LYS A 14 29.68 3.81 -51.40
C LYS A 14 29.74 3.45 -49.90
N MET A 15 28.87 4.04 -49.10
CA MET A 15 28.68 3.60 -47.72
C MET A 15 28.07 2.20 -47.67
N SER A 16 28.80 1.27 -47.06
CA SER A 16 28.41 -0.14 -46.95
C SER A 16 27.15 -0.30 -46.05
N LEU A 17 26.13 -0.99 -46.59
CA LEU A 17 24.86 -1.31 -45.93
C LEU A 17 25.05 -2.02 -44.58
N LYS A 18 26.18 -2.69 -44.37
CA LYS A 18 26.51 -3.40 -43.10
C LYS A 18 26.75 -2.46 -41.90
N SER A 19 27.20 -1.22 -42.10
CA SER A 19 27.44 -0.26 -41.03
C SER A 19 26.13 0.33 -40.45
N ARG A 20 25.08 0.41 -41.26
CA ARG A 20 23.75 0.92 -40.83
C ARG A 20 22.97 -0.06 -39.97
N LEU A 21 23.12 -1.39 -40.22
CA LEU A 21 22.47 -2.44 -39.39
C LEU A 21 23.10 -2.57 -38.01
N SER A 22 24.42 -2.34 -37.88
CA SER A 22 25.10 -2.39 -36.59
C SER A 22 24.67 -1.23 -35.66
N SER A 23 24.52 -0.01 -36.22
CA SER A 23 24.08 1.17 -35.47
C SER A 23 22.61 1.06 -34.99
N LEU A 24 21.74 0.44 -35.81
CA LEU A 24 20.33 0.24 -35.46
C LEU A 24 20.16 -0.78 -34.32
N ARG A 25 21.00 -1.83 -34.28
CA ARG A 25 20.99 -2.81 -33.20
C ARG A 25 21.49 -2.23 -31.88
N PHE A 26 22.45 -1.32 -31.90
CA PHE A 26 22.99 -0.68 -30.72
C PHE A 26 21.98 0.32 -30.09
N VAL A 27 21.25 1.08 -30.90
CA VAL A 27 20.19 1.98 -30.47
C VAL A 27 19.00 1.21 -29.89
N LEU A 28 18.61 0.08 -30.49
CA LEU A 28 17.52 -0.76 -29.99
C LEU A 28 17.86 -1.43 -28.65
N LEU A 29 19.11 -1.86 -28.44
CA LEU A 29 19.57 -2.41 -27.17
C LEU A 29 19.64 -1.37 -26.06
N LEU A 30 19.98 -0.10 -26.35
CA LEU A 30 19.96 1.01 -25.41
C LEU A 30 18.55 1.41 -24.99
N LEU A 31 17.57 1.34 -25.89
CA LEU A 31 16.17 1.64 -25.61
C LEU A 31 15.50 0.55 -24.75
N LEU A 32 15.89 -0.71 -24.91
CA LEU A 32 15.40 -1.82 -24.06
C LEU A 32 16.01 -1.80 -22.66
N ALA A 33 17.23 -1.31 -22.48
CA ALA A 33 17.86 -1.15 -21.16
C ALA A 33 17.26 0.03 -20.36
N GLN A 34 16.72 1.04 -21.00
CA GLN A 34 16.09 2.18 -20.33
C GLN A 34 14.70 1.85 -19.79
N SER A 35 13.95 0.93 -20.42
CA SER A 35 12.64 0.52 -19.93
C SER A 35 12.72 -0.31 -18.65
N SER A 36 13.78 -1.11 -18.45
CA SER A 36 13.95 -1.90 -17.21
C SER A 36 14.37 -1.04 -16.01
N LEU A 37 15.08 0.07 -16.21
CA LEU A 37 15.45 1.00 -15.14
C LEU A 37 14.29 1.88 -14.67
N ALA A 38 13.34 2.19 -15.57
CA ALA A 38 12.16 2.97 -15.20
C ALA A 38 11.14 2.15 -14.39
N ASP A 39 11.05 0.85 -14.63
CA ASP A 39 10.15 -0.04 -13.88
C ASP A 39 10.70 -0.33 -12.46
N GLU A 40 12.01 -0.38 -12.28
CA GLU A 40 12.67 -0.57 -10.98
C GLU A 40 12.57 0.70 -10.09
N MET A 41 12.46 1.89 -10.67
CA MET A 41 12.31 3.15 -9.93
C MET A 41 10.86 3.47 -9.52
N ALA A 42 9.86 2.81 -10.11
CA ALA A 42 8.43 3.08 -9.83
C ALA A 42 7.93 2.45 -8.51
N SER A 43 8.74 1.62 -7.83
CA SER A 43 8.30 0.82 -6.68
C SER A 43 8.79 1.29 -5.30
N ASP A 44 9.51 2.43 -5.21
CA ASP A 44 10.12 2.85 -3.95
C ASP A 44 9.17 3.59 -2.98
N ASN A 45 7.93 3.88 -3.41
CA ASN A 45 6.95 4.55 -2.56
C ASN A 45 5.71 3.68 -2.39
N PHE A 46 5.27 3.49 -1.15
CA PHE A 46 3.97 2.90 -0.87
C PHE A 46 2.94 3.98 -0.54
N ARG A 47 1.67 3.66 -0.75
CA ARG A 47 0.52 4.48 -0.38
C ARG A 47 -0.44 3.60 0.38
N LEU A 48 -0.54 3.83 1.69
CA LEU A 48 -1.37 3.04 2.58
C LEU A 48 -2.43 3.93 3.23
N ILE A 49 -3.67 3.50 3.17
CA ILE A 49 -4.78 4.04 3.97
C ILE A 49 -5.19 3.00 4.99
N GLU A 50 -5.21 3.39 6.26
CA GLU A 50 -5.89 2.66 7.32
C GLU A 50 -7.17 3.42 7.66
N LEU A 51 -8.33 2.83 7.39
CA LEU A 51 -9.65 3.41 7.68
C LEU A 51 -10.21 2.78 8.94
N PHE A 52 -10.40 3.58 9.99
CA PHE A 52 -11.10 3.17 11.21
C PHE A 52 -12.58 3.54 11.10
N THR A 53 -13.44 2.52 11.13
CA THR A 53 -14.87 2.61 10.84
C THR A 53 -15.69 1.73 11.78
N SER A 54 -17.01 1.77 11.67
CA SER A 54 -17.95 0.83 12.29
C SER A 54 -19.30 0.89 11.58
N HIS A 55 -19.98 -0.22 11.47
CA HIS A 55 -21.38 -0.29 11.02
C HIS A 55 -22.33 0.49 11.93
N GLY A 56 -21.97 0.72 13.21
CA GLY A 56 -22.74 1.53 14.16
C GLY A 56 -22.72 3.04 13.88
N CYS A 57 -21.76 3.52 13.11
CA CYS A 57 -21.47 4.93 12.88
C CYS A 57 -22.18 5.48 11.63
N SER A 58 -23.07 6.45 11.75
CA SER A 58 -23.90 6.98 10.63
C SER A 58 -23.08 7.72 9.56
N SER A 59 -21.92 8.29 9.91
CA SER A 59 -21.04 9.01 8.99
C SER A 59 -20.02 8.10 8.26
N CYS A 60 -19.87 6.85 8.71
CA CYS A 60 -18.89 5.91 8.18
C CYS A 60 -19.18 5.43 6.76
N PRO A 61 -20.42 5.15 6.33
CA PRO A 61 -20.67 4.67 4.97
C PRO A 61 -20.18 5.58 3.85
N ALA A 62 -20.00 6.87 4.11
CA ALA A 62 -19.44 7.80 3.14
C ALA A 62 -17.93 7.59 2.94
N ALA A 63 -17.21 7.20 4.01
CA ALA A 63 -15.78 6.91 3.96
C ALA A 63 -15.50 5.53 3.35
N GLU A 64 -16.29 4.52 3.69
CA GLU A 64 -16.23 3.17 3.14
C GLU A 64 -16.41 3.18 1.62
N ARG A 65 -17.41 3.92 1.15
CA ARG A 65 -17.65 4.14 -0.28
C ARG A 65 -16.47 4.84 -0.95
N LEU A 66 -15.93 5.89 -0.32
CA LEU A 66 -14.76 6.60 -0.82
C LEU A 66 -13.53 5.68 -0.91
N LEU A 67 -13.31 4.80 0.06
CA LEU A 67 -12.24 3.82 0.02
C LEU A 67 -12.37 2.89 -1.18
N GLY A 68 -13.56 2.37 -1.44
CA GLY A 68 -13.85 1.55 -2.62
C GLY A 68 -13.60 2.29 -3.94
N GLU A 69 -13.96 3.58 -4.02
CA GLU A 69 -13.68 4.44 -5.20
C GLU A 69 -12.17 4.62 -5.41
N LEU A 70 -11.41 4.92 -4.35
CA LEU A 70 -9.96 5.10 -4.42
C LEU A 70 -9.24 3.80 -4.85
N LEU A 71 -9.66 2.65 -4.34
CA LEU A 71 -9.15 1.33 -4.76
C LEU A 71 -9.46 0.99 -6.23
N ALA A 72 -10.59 1.49 -6.75
CA ALA A 72 -10.92 1.33 -8.16
C ALA A 72 -10.06 2.21 -9.06
N GLU A 73 -9.76 3.43 -8.62
CA GLU A 73 -8.95 4.43 -9.34
C GLU A 73 -7.45 4.07 -9.35
N ASP A 74 -6.94 3.51 -8.26
CA ASP A 74 -5.52 3.22 -8.06
C ASP A 74 -5.29 1.78 -7.58
N LYS A 75 -4.79 0.93 -8.47
CA LYS A 75 -4.54 -0.48 -8.18
C LYS A 75 -3.29 -0.73 -7.30
N GLN A 76 -2.44 0.28 -7.13
CA GLN A 76 -1.26 0.21 -6.27
C GLN A 76 -1.54 0.75 -4.86
N LEU A 77 -2.73 1.31 -4.62
CA LEU A 77 -3.13 1.77 -3.31
C LEU A 77 -3.30 0.59 -2.36
N LEU A 78 -2.58 0.61 -1.25
CA LEU A 78 -2.80 -0.29 -0.13
C LEU A 78 -3.90 0.29 0.76
N ALA A 79 -4.84 -0.55 1.17
CA ALA A 79 -5.90 -0.14 2.09
C ALA A 79 -6.19 -1.24 3.09
N LEU A 80 -6.45 -0.84 4.33
CA LEU A 80 -6.84 -1.70 5.45
C LEU A 80 -8.01 -1.02 6.17
N GLU A 81 -9.14 -1.68 6.23
CA GLU A 81 -10.32 -1.20 6.91
C GLU A 81 -10.47 -1.90 8.26
N PHE A 82 -10.34 -1.15 9.34
CA PHE A 82 -10.39 -1.61 10.73
C PHE A 82 -11.72 -1.23 11.36
N HIS A 83 -12.53 -2.22 11.75
CA HIS A 83 -13.79 -2.01 12.44
C HIS A 83 -13.55 -1.91 13.94
N VAL A 84 -13.82 -0.73 14.51
CA VAL A 84 -13.61 -0.45 15.95
C VAL A 84 -14.78 -0.96 16.79
N ASP A 85 -14.51 -1.49 17.97
CA ASP A 85 -15.49 -2.15 18.84
C ASP A 85 -16.29 -1.19 19.75
N TYR A 86 -15.83 0.03 19.98
CA TYR A 86 -16.50 0.95 20.92
C TYR A 86 -17.88 1.40 20.46
N TRP A 87 -18.25 1.23 19.19
CA TRP A 87 -19.61 1.46 18.72
C TRP A 87 -20.57 0.36 19.14
N ASP A 88 -20.11 -0.86 19.39
CA ASP A 88 -20.92 -1.99 19.81
C ASP A 88 -21.56 -1.73 21.18
N ASP A 89 -20.85 -1.02 22.07
CA ASP A 89 -21.36 -0.57 23.36
C ASP A 89 -22.31 0.66 23.27
N LEU A 90 -22.15 1.47 22.22
CA LEU A 90 -22.93 2.71 22.05
C LEU A 90 -24.26 2.46 21.31
N VAL A 91 -24.35 1.37 20.59
CA VAL A 91 -25.52 1.06 19.75
C VAL A 91 -26.49 0.17 20.52
N HIS A 92 -27.36 0.81 21.31
CA HIS A 92 -28.45 0.14 21.99
C HIS A 92 -29.74 0.29 21.19
N GLY A 93 -30.28 -0.80 20.69
CA GLY A 93 -31.56 -0.83 19.96
C GLY A 93 -32.66 -1.50 20.79
N SER A 94 -33.93 -1.29 20.42
CA SER A 94 -35.09 -1.97 20.99
C SER A 94 -35.06 -3.49 20.78
N ASP A 95 -34.24 -3.96 19.84
CA ASP A 95 -34.17 -5.35 19.39
C ASP A 95 -32.89 -6.06 19.86
N GLY A 96 -32.19 -5.51 20.86
CA GLY A 96 -30.89 -5.98 21.36
C GLY A 96 -29.71 -5.16 20.82
N ASN A 97 -28.54 -5.42 21.36
CA ASN A 97 -27.30 -4.76 20.94
C ASN A 97 -26.92 -5.27 19.56
N PHE A 98 -26.63 -4.35 18.64
CA PHE A 98 -25.95 -4.69 17.39
C PHE A 98 -24.46 -4.73 17.63
N VAL A 99 -23.83 -5.84 17.33
CA VAL A 99 -22.39 -6.01 17.33
C VAL A 99 -21.92 -6.01 15.86
N ASP A 100 -20.97 -5.17 15.53
CA ASP A 100 -20.36 -5.16 14.20
C ASP A 100 -19.60 -6.48 14.00
N PRO A 101 -19.94 -7.29 12.97
CA PRO A 101 -19.35 -8.62 12.80
C PRO A 101 -17.83 -8.59 12.51
N PHE A 102 -17.26 -7.43 12.23
CA PHE A 102 -15.85 -7.25 11.94
C PHE A 102 -15.09 -6.47 13.01
N SER A 103 -15.79 -6.04 14.08
CA SER A 103 -15.17 -5.26 15.16
C SER A 103 -14.21 -6.10 16.00
N ASP A 104 -13.12 -5.46 16.42
CA ASP A 104 -12.15 -6.04 17.34
C ASP A 104 -11.54 -4.96 18.25
N ALA A 105 -11.36 -5.29 19.54
CA ALA A 105 -10.79 -4.37 20.52
C ALA A 105 -9.34 -3.96 20.19
N SER A 106 -8.58 -4.82 19.53
CA SER A 106 -7.22 -4.51 19.09
C SER A 106 -7.19 -3.40 18.03
N TYR A 107 -8.23 -3.29 17.20
CA TYR A 107 -8.34 -2.22 16.20
C TYR A 107 -8.63 -0.87 16.85
N SER A 108 -9.45 -0.85 17.89
CA SER A 108 -9.67 0.36 18.70
C SER A 108 -8.40 0.76 19.46
N MET A 109 -7.59 -0.21 19.93
CA MET A 109 -6.29 0.06 20.54
C MET A 109 -5.34 0.70 19.54
N ARG A 110 -5.20 0.11 18.33
CA ARG A 110 -4.38 0.65 17.25
C ARG A 110 -4.76 2.09 16.90
N GLN A 111 -6.05 2.41 16.84
CA GLN A 111 -6.52 3.78 16.62
C GLN A 111 -6.09 4.74 17.75
N ARG A 112 -6.15 4.29 19.00
CA ARG A 112 -5.73 5.10 20.17
C ARG A 112 -4.22 5.34 20.18
N GLU A 113 -3.42 4.37 19.76
CA GLU A 113 -1.97 4.51 19.59
C GLU A 113 -1.64 5.61 18.57
N TYR A 114 -2.31 5.64 17.41
CA TYR A 114 -2.19 6.75 16.46
C TYR A 114 -2.56 8.10 17.05
N ASN A 115 -3.55 8.17 17.93
CA ASN A 115 -3.89 9.42 18.62
C ASN A 115 -2.80 9.85 19.60
N VAL A 116 -2.15 8.91 20.31
CA VAL A 116 -1.00 9.19 21.20
C VAL A 116 0.20 9.68 20.40
N ALA A 117 0.43 9.13 19.20
CA ALA A 117 1.48 9.56 18.27
C ALA A 117 1.36 11.03 17.83
N SER A 118 0.22 11.66 18.06
CA SER A 118 -0.02 13.05 17.66
C SER A 118 0.24 13.32 16.17
N LEU A 119 -0.32 12.47 15.33
CA LEU A 119 -0.16 12.56 13.86
C LEU A 119 -0.50 13.95 13.33
N ALA A 120 0.12 14.33 12.21
CA ALA A 120 -0.28 15.51 11.47
C ALA A 120 -1.76 15.42 11.02
N GLY A 121 -2.43 16.54 10.90
CA GLY A 121 -3.83 16.62 10.47
C GLY A 121 -4.81 16.73 11.63
N ARG A 122 -5.85 15.90 11.64
CA ARG A 122 -6.92 15.98 12.65
C ARG A 122 -6.62 15.10 13.86
N PRO A 123 -6.42 15.64 15.06
CA PRO A 123 -6.22 14.87 16.28
C PRO A 123 -7.51 14.22 16.79
N GLY A 124 -7.35 13.27 17.69
CA GLY A 124 -8.44 12.61 18.43
C GLY A 124 -8.78 11.22 17.91
N VAL A 125 -9.57 10.51 18.70
CA VAL A 125 -10.17 9.20 18.35
C VAL A 125 -11.59 9.47 17.86
N TYR A 126 -11.86 9.16 16.61
CA TYR A 126 -13.19 9.38 15.98
C TYR A 126 -13.37 8.43 14.79
N THR A 127 -14.61 8.21 14.38
CA THR A 127 -14.95 7.53 13.13
C THR A 127 -15.81 8.41 12.23
N PRO A 128 -15.67 8.29 10.89
CA PRO A 128 -14.61 7.55 10.19
C PRO A 128 -13.29 8.32 10.25
N GLN A 129 -12.19 7.64 10.59
CA GLN A 129 -10.85 8.21 10.58
C GLN A 129 -9.98 7.48 9.55
N ALA A 130 -9.34 8.24 8.66
CA ALA A 130 -8.31 7.72 7.76
C ALA A 130 -6.94 8.13 8.29
N VAL A 131 -6.03 7.16 8.40
CA VAL A 131 -4.61 7.34 8.68
C VAL A 131 -3.82 6.96 7.43
N ILE A 132 -2.98 7.88 6.95
CA ILE A 132 -2.19 7.72 5.73
C ILE A 132 -0.73 7.49 6.11
N ASN A 133 -0.17 6.34 5.69
CA ASN A 133 1.21 5.91 5.92
C ASN A 133 1.65 5.99 7.40
N GLY A 134 0.72 5.92 8.36
CA GLY A 134 1.01 6.09 9.79
C GLY A 134 1.51 7.50 10.17
N ARG A 135 1.28 8.53 9.31
CA ARG A 135 1.86 9.88 9.50
C ARG A 135 0.82 11.01 9.53
N PHE A 136 -0.31 10.84 8.88
CA PHE A 136 -1.34 11.88 8.73
C PHE A 136 -2.72 11.32 8.98
N ALA A 137 -3.52 11.99 9.81
CA ALA A 137 -4.90 11.61 10.13
C ALA A 137 -5.90 12.64 9.61
N THR A 138 -7.03 12.18 9.06
CA THR A 138 -8.12 13.02 8.60
C THR A 138 -9.46 12.28 8.69
N VAL A 139 -10.56 13.01 8.49
CA VAL A 139 -11.89 12.38 8.35
C VAL A 139 -11.88 11.45 7.13
N GLY A 140 -12.29 10.20 7.31
CA GLY A 140 -12.22 9.15 6.28
C GLY A 140 -13.00 9.46 5.00
N SER A 141 -13.99 10.37 5.06
CA SER A 141 -14.74 10.83 3.88
C SER A 141 -14.14 12.10 3.22
N ASN A 142 -13.03 12.64 3.72
CA ASN A 142 -12.37 13.82 3.16
C ASN A 142 -11.40 13.45 2.02
N ARG A 143 -11.94 13.21 0.82
CA ARG A 143 -11.15 12.88 -0.39
C ARG A 143 -9.98 13.85 -0.63
N ARG A 144 -10.21 15.16 -0.42
CA ARG A 144 -9.19 16.17 -0.71
C ARG A 144 -7.94 16.01 0.17
N ASP A 145 -8.14 15.82 1.46
CA ASP A 145 -7.03 15.69 2.41
C ASP A 145 -6.34 14.33 2.26
N ILE A 146 -7.11 13.26 2.02
CA ILE A 146 -6.56 11.93 1.70
C ILE A 146 -5.70 11.99 0.45
N SER A 147 -6.20 12.53 -0.67
CA SER A 147 -5.44 12.62 -1.93
C SER A 147 -4.17 13.46 -1.76
N ARG A 148 -4.22 14.56 -1.00
CA ARG A 148 -3.05 15.38 -0.71
C ARG A 148 -2.00 14.59 0.09
N ALA A 149 -2.41 13.87 1.13
CA ALA A 149 -1.51 13.08 1.95
C ALA A 149 -0.87 11.94 1.15
N LEU A 150 -1.62 11.27 0.26
CA LEU A 150 -1.12 10.21 -0.61
C LEU A 150 -0.10 10.71 -1.65
N THR A 151 -0.10 12.00 -2.01
CA THR A 151 0.92 12.58 -2.92
C THR A 151 2.17 13.04 -2.19
N SER A 152 2.14 13.16 -0.86
CA SER A 152 3.27 13.58 -0.01
C SER A 152 3.99 12.36 0.59
N THR A 153 4.14 11.28 -0.18
CA THR A 153 4.78 10.05 0.29
C THR A 153 6.29 10.19 0.31
N GLU A 154 6.91 9.68 1.38
CA GLU A 154 8.35 9.47 1.45
C GLU A 154 8.72 8.09 0.89
N PRO A 155 9.95 7.91 0.37
CA PRO A 155 10.44 6.59 -0.01
C PRO A 155 10.37 5.60 1.14
N GLN A 156 10.16 4.31 0.83
CA GLN A 156 10.23 3.25 1.82
C GLN A 156 11.64 3.16 2.42
N SER A 157 11.71 2.99 3.73
CA SER A 157 12.98 2.79 4.42
C SER A 157 13.55 1.38 4.20
N LEU A 158 12.68 0.40 3.92
CA LEU A 158 13.03 -0.99 3.58
C LEU A 158 12.22 -1.44 2.37
N LYS A 159 12.71 -2.44 1.64
CA LYS A 159 11.98 -3.07 0.53
C LYS A 159 11.33 -4.37 1.00
N ILE A 160 10.04 -4.50 0.75
CA ILE A 160 9.29 -5.74 0.98
C ILE A 160 8.96 -6.36 -0.36
N ARG A 161 9.38 -7.61 -0.58
CA ARG A 161 8.99 -8.43 -1.71
C ARG A 161 8.15 -9.60 -1.23
N VAL A 162 7.04 -9.85 -1.90
CA VAL A 162 6.16 -10.98 -1.64
C VAL A 162 5.99 -11.76 -2.94
N ASP A 163 6.48 -12.98 -2.96
CA ASP A 163 6.48 -13.86 -4.14
C ASP A 163 5.74 -15.17 -3.83
N ALA A 164 5.50 -15.97 -4.87
CA ALA A 164 5.08 -17.36 -4.68
C ALA A 164 6.10 -18.11 -3.81
N GLY A 165 5.61 -18.86 -2.83
CA GLY A 165 6.44 -19.67 -1.94
C GLY A 165 6.92 -20.97 -2.59
N GLN A 166 7.49 -21.86 -1.78
CA GLN A 166 7.99 -23.15 -2.25
C GLN A 166 6.87 -24.12 -2.63
N THR A 167 5.66 -23.91 -2.10
CA THR A 167 4.46 -24.71 -2.43
C THR A 167 3.39 -23.79 -3.00
N SER A 168 2.38 -24.36 -3.67
CA SER A 168 1.30 -23.62 -4.33
C SER A 168 0.40 -22.82 -3.37
N ASP A 169 0.42 -23.19 -2.11
CA ASP A 169 -0.41 -22.65 -1.02
C ASP A 169 0.36 -21.71 -0.09
N THR A 170 1.61 -21.39 -0.41
CA THR A 170 2.45 -20.50 0.39
C THR A 170 2.95 -19.29 -0.39
N LEU A 171 3.30 -18.23 0.36
CA LEU A 171 4.00 -17.04 -0.11
C LEU A 171 5.34 -16.92 0.62
N SER A 172 6.34 -16.40 -0.08
CA SER A 172 7.64 -16.01 0.49
C SER A 172 7.66 -14.50 0.64
N VAL A 173 7.88 -14.02 1.85
CA VAL A 173 8.08 -12.60 2.17
C VAL A 173 9.56 -12.39 2.44
N VAL A 174 10.17 -11.42 1.74
CA VAL A 174 11.56 -11.02 1.96
C VAL A 174 11.60 -9.52 2.23
N VAL A 175 12.22 -9.15 3.35
CA VAL A 175 12.41 -7.74 3.74
C VAL A 175 13.91 -7.44 3.68
N THR A 176 14.27 -6.45 2.84
CA THR A 176 15.66 -6.08 2.55
C THR A 176 15.89 -4.57 2.76
N GLY A 177 17.15 -4.20 2.93
CA GLY A 177 17.60 -2.82 3.02
C GLY A 177 19.13 -2.73 3.09
N SER A 178 19.69 -1.52 3.03
CA SER A 178 21.11 -1.33 3.31
C SER A 178 21.43 -1.67 4.77
N ALA A 179 22.70 -1.86 5.10
CA ALA A 179 23.12 -2.11 6.49
C ALA A 179 22.70 -0.95 7.41
N GLU A 180 22.81 0.29 6.94
CA GLU A 180 22.41 1.49 7.68
C GLU A 180 20.90 1.51 7.94
N GLN A 181 20.08 1.21 6.93
CA GLN A 181 18.61 1.16 7.06
C GLN A 181 18.18 0.08 8.04
N ARG A 182 18.81 -1.10 7.99
CA ARG A 182 18.51 -2.17 8.94
C ARG A 182 18.93 -1.84 10.35
N ALA A 183 20.11 -1.23 10.55
CA ALA A 183 20.58 -0.79 11.86
C ALA A 183 19.66 0.28 12.49
N GLU A 184 19.17 1.24 11.69
CA GLU A 184 18.23 2.27 12.14
C GLU A 184 16.88 1.70 12.59
N LEU A 185 16.42 0.65 11.93
CA LEU A 185 15.11 0.04 12.16
C LEU A 185 15.19 -1.29 12.91
N ALA A 186 16.35 -1.66 13.47
CA ALA A 186 16.52 -2.91 14.21
C ALA A 186 15.53 -3.04 15.37
N GLY A 187 14.88 -4.19 15.48
CA GLY A 187 13.85 -4.44 16.49
C GLY A 187 12.44 -3.96 16.12
N ILE A 188 12.27 -3.21 15.02
CA ILE A 188 10.95 -2.79 14.53
C ILE A 188 10.18 -4.00 14.02
N ASN A 189 8.90 -4.10 14.36
CA ASN A 189 8.05 -5.21 13.98
C ASN A 189 7.81 -5.29 12.47
N ILE A 190 7.87 -6.51 11.93
CA ILE A 190 7.39 -6.90 10.63
C ILE A 190 6.09 -7.65 10.84
N SER A 191 4.98 -7.12 10.35
CA SER A 191 3.64 -7.66 10.58
C SER A 191 2.95 -7.98 9.25
N VAL A 192 1.97 -8.88 9.29
CA VAL A 192 1.04 -9.13 8.19
C VAL A 192 -0.38 -8.80 8.64
N ALA A 193 -1.05 -7.91 7.92
CA ALA A 193 -2.49 -7.70 7.99
C ALA A 193 -3.17 -8.59 6.96
N ARG A 194 -4.10 -9.44 7.38
CA ARG A 194 -5.00 -10.19 6.50
C ARG A 194 -6.33 -9.49 6.42
N TYR A 195 -6.96 -9.54 5.26
CA TYR A 195 -8.24 -8.87 5.05
C TYR A 195 -9.15 -9.65 4.10
N LEU A 196 -10.46 -9.45 4.21
CA LEU A 196 -11.43 -9.77 3.18
C LEU A 196 -11.41 -8.66 2.11
N ASP A 197 -11.40 -9.02 0.83
CA ASP A 197 -11.42 -8.04 -0.26
C ASP A 197 -12.67 -7.16 -0.22
N SER A 198 -13.82 -7.79 0.03
CA SER A 198 -15.07 -7.09 0.27
C SER A 198 -16.09 -7.99 0.98
N ALA A 199 -16.99 -7.36 1.72
CA ALA A 199 -18.15 -8.00 2.28
C ALA A 199 -19.35 -7.04 2.31
N THR A 200 -20.56 -7.59 2.21
CA THR A 200 -21.80 -6.82 2.34
C THR A 200 -22.57 -7.31 3.54
N THR A 201 -22.86 -6.39 4.48
CA THR A 201 -23.56 -6.67 5.73
C THR A 201 -24.92 -5.99 5.76
N SER A 202 -25.96 -6.73 6.15
CA SER A 202 -27.28 -6.16 6.48
C SER A 202 -27.26 -5.70 7.93
N VAL A 203 -27.29 -4.39 8.17
CA VAL A 203 -27.19 -3.80 9.51
C VAL A 203 -28.57 -3.88 10.19
N THR A 204 -28.64 -4.53 11.35
CA THR A 204 -29.90 -4.74 12.08
C THR A 204 -30.11 -3.79 13.25
N GLY A 205 -29.11 -3.01 13.65
CA GLY A 205 -29.17 -2.05 14.74
C GLY A 205 -28.42 -0.75 14.47
N GLY A 206 -28.48 0.19 15.42
CA GLY A 206 -27.77 1.45 15.37
C GLY A 206 -28.26 2.46 14.34
N GLU A 207 -27.42 3.46 14.09
CA GLU A 207 -27.73 4.58 13.18
C GLU A 207 -27.84 4.17 11.70
N ASN A 208 -27.24 3.02 11.34
CA ASN A 208 -27.32 2.45 10.00
C ASN A 208 -28.33 1.30 9.87
N ARG A 209 -29.20 1.12 10.84
CA ARG A 209 -30.23 0.08 10.82
C ARG A 209 -30.99 0.05 9.50
N TYR A 210 -31.25 -1.17 8.99
CA TYR A 210 -31.91 -1.46 7.71
C TYR A 210 -31.12 -1.08 6.45
N LYS A 211 -29.86 -0.64 6.58
CA LYS A 211 -28.99 -0.45 5.43
C LYS A 211 -28.22 -1.74 5.12
N SER A 212 -27.90 -1.92 3.86
CA SER A 212 -26.90 -2.89 3.39
C SER A 212 -25.62 -2.13 3.09
N LEU A 213 -24.56 -2.41 3.82
CA LEU A 213 -23.27 -1.74 3.71
C LEU A 213 -22.25 -2.66 3.07
N THR A 214 -21.50 -2.15 2.09
CA THR A 214 -20.39 -2.86 1.46
C THR A 214 -19.09 -2.22 1.89
N ASN A 215 -18.21 -3.03 2.48
CA ASN A 215 -16.92 -2.67 2.99
C ASN A 215 -15.83 -3.33 2.13
N HIS A 216 -14.62 -2.76 2.14
CA HIS A 216 -13.51 -3.18 1.29
C HIS A 216 -12.23 -3.31 2.12
N ARG A 217 -11.42 -4.34 1.85
CA ARG A 217 -10.14 -4.56 2.56
C ARG A 217 -10.31 -4.66 4.07
N ILE A 218 -11.34 -5.36 4.50
CA ILE A 218 -11.75 -5.51 5.91
C ILE A 218 -10.73 -6.38 6.64
N VAL A 219 -10.01 -5.80 7.58
CA VAL A 219 -8.97 -6.51 8.34
C VAL A 219 -9.61 -7.60 9.20
N THR A 220 -9.07 -8.81 9.08
CA THR A 220 -9.46 -9.99 9.86
C THR A 220 -8.40 -10.40 10.88
N SER A 221 -7.15 -10.01 10.66
CA SER A 221 -6.07 -10.18 11.63
C SER A 221 -4.89 -9.27 11.31
N LEU A 222 -4.13 -8.90 12.36
CA LEU A 222 -2.82 -8.26 12.28
C LEU A 222 -1.87 -9.08 13.16
N THR A 223 -0.84 -9.68 12.55
CA THR A 223 0.04 -10.63 13.23
C THR A 223 1.50 -10.27 13.00
N ILE A 224 2.30 -10.23 14.05
CA ILE A 224 3.75 -10.03 13.98
C ILE A 224 4.39 -11.31 13.43
N LEU A 225 5.22 -11.16 12.39
CA LEU A 225 6.01 -12.22 11.78
C LEU A 225 7.39 -12.33 12.43
N GLY A 226 7.94 -11.21 12.86
CA GLY A 226 9.25 -11.06 13.46
C GLY A 226 9.64 -9.59 13.50
N GLU A 227 10.93 -9.34 13.69
CA GLU A 227 11.51 -7.99 13.81
C GLU A 227 12.58 -7.77 12.75
N VAL A 228 12.86 -6.51 12.44
CA VAL A 228 13.98 -6.13 11.56
C VAL A 228 15.29 -6.53 12.21
N SER A 229 16.11 -7.29 11.51
CA SER A 229 17.46 -7.69 11.95
C SER A 229 18.49 -6.68 11.44
N GLU A 230 19.40 -6.26 12.31
CA GLU A 230 20.55 -5.44 11.94
C GLU A 230 21.48 -6.17 10.96
N ASP A 231 21.74 -7.47 11.23
CA ASP A 231 22.79 -8.25 10.57
C ASP A 231 22.33 -8.90 9.27
N ASN A 232 21.04 -9.26 9.15
CA ASN A 232 20.57 -10.13 8.08
C ASN A 232 19.31 -9.60 7.40
N GLU A 233 19.09 -10.01 6.16
CA GLU A 233 17.78 -9.93 5.51
C GLU A 233 16.79 -10.87 6.20
N MET A 234 15.53 -10.45 6.29
CA MET A 234 14.48 -11.23 6.94
C MET A 234 13.64 -11.96 5.88
N SER A 235 13.34 -13.23 6.14
CA SER A 235 12.53 -14.06 5.25
C SER A 235 11.49 -14.84 6.04
N PHE A 236 10.23 -14.79 5.57
CA PHE A 236 9.10 -15.46 6.21
C PHE A 236 8.31 -16.26 5.18
N THR A 237 7.65 -17.31 5.62
CA THR A 237 6.68 -18.06 4.81
C THR A 237 5.29 -17.82 5.36
N LEU A 238 4.36 -17.40 4.49
CA LEU A 238 2.96 -17.19 4.82
C LEU A 238 2.09 -18.20 4.10
N GLN A 239 0.94 -18.53 4.68
CA GLN A 239 -0.14 -19.19 3.94
C GLN A 239 -0.71 -18.20 2.92
N LYS A 240 -0.91 -18.64 1.69
CA LYS A 240 -1.55 -17.83 0.66
C LYS A 240 -2.97 -17.48 1.09
N PRO A 241 -3.43 -16.23 0.92
CA PRO A 241 -4.83 -15.87 1.15
C PRO A 241 -5.76 -16.72 0.28
N ALA A 242 -6.97 -16.99 0.80
CA ALA A 242 -8.02 -17.64 0.04
C ALA A 242 -8.58 -16.70 -1.05
N GLU A 243 -9.44 -17.23 -1.91
CA GLU A 243 -10.24 -16.40 -2.83
C GLU A 243 -11.07 -15.38 -2.02
N ASN A 244 -11.16 -14.15 -2.42
CA ASN A 244 -11.76 -13.02 -1.70
C ASN A 244 -11.01 -12.60 -0.41
N GLU A 245 -9.76 -13.00 -0.28
CA GLU A 245 -8.87 -12.54 0.79
C GLU A 245 -7.58 -11.96 0.21
N GLY A 246 -6.92 -11.14 0.99
CA GLY A 246 -5.59 -10.63 0.66
C GLY A 246 -4.76 -10.37 1.90
N CYS A 247 -3.55 -9.89 1.69
CA CYS A 247 -2.71 -9.44 2.79
C CYS A 247 -1.84 -8.24 2.42
N VAL A 248 -1.44 -7.49 3.44
CA VAL A 248 -0.41 -6.44 3.38
C VAL A 248 0.64 -6.76 4.43
N VAL A 249 1.90 -6.77 4.02
CA VAL A 249 3.04 -6.82 4.94
C VAL A 249 3.46 -5.41 5.29
N LEU A 250 3.66 -5.13 6.57
CA LEU A 250 3.99 -3.82 7.12
C LEU A 250 5.28 -3.90 7.95
N VAL A 251 6.10 -2.84 7.91
CA VAL A 251 7.19 -2.60 8.86
C VAL A 251 6.80 -1.38 9.69
N GLN A 252 6.48 -1.61 10.95
CA GLN A 252 6.04 -0.61 11.91
C GLN A 252 6.19 -1.17 13.32
N GLU A 253 6.70 -0.42 14.27
CA GLU A 253 6.82 -0.87 15.64
C GLU A 253 5.44 -1.11 16.27
N ASP A 254 4.65 -0.06 16.32
CA ASP A 254 3.23 -0.02 16.67
C ASP A 254 2.59 1.21 16.00
N ALA A 255 1.33 1.47 16.24
CA ALA A 255 0.65 2.62 15.64
C ALA A 255 1.07 3.99 16.24
N SER A 256 1.97 4.03 17.22
CA SER A 256 2.59 5.28 17.69
C SER A 256 3.76 5.73 16.80
N THR A 257 4.21 4.89 15.88
CA THR A 257 5.29 5.16 14.94
C THR A 257 4.79 5.20 13.49
N PRO A 258 5.54 5.83 12.57
CA PRO A 258 5.23 5.77 11.14
C PRO A 258 5.31 4.35 10.59
N VAL A 259 4.60 4.09 9.49
CA VAL A 259 4.86 2.91 8.66
C VAL A 259 6.12 3.18 7.83
N TYR A 260 7.13 2.33 7.98
CA TYR A 260 8.43 2.47 7.31
C TYR A 260 8.48 1.78 5.95
N ALA A 261 7.71 0.71 5.78
CA ALA A 261 7.53 0.01 4.52
C ALA A 261 6.20 -0.75 4.51
N ALA A 262 5.61 -0.91 3.33
CA ALA A 262 4.42 -1.73 3.13
C ALA A 262 4.38 -2.32 1.72
N ASN A 263 3.87 -3.55 1.58
CA ASN A 263 3.60 -4.15 0.28
C ASN A 263 2.44 -5.16 0.37
N ALA A 264 1.65 -5.24 -0.71
CA ALA A 264 0.57 -6.22 -0.80
C ALA A 264 1.11 -7.62 -1.11
N CYS A 265 0.33 -8.63 -0.72
CA CYS A 265 0.48 -9.98 -1.25
C CYS A 265 -0.09 -10.05 -2.67
N PRO A 266 0.52 -10.88 -3.58
CA PRO A 266 0.07 -11.05 -4.95
C PRO A 266 -1.25 -11.80 -5.07
#